data_1db014d6c2116df927394f4a32000fb8
#
_entry.id   1db014d6c2116df927394f4a32000fb8
#
_cell.length_a   1.000
_cell.length_b   1.000
_cell.length_c   1.000
_cell.angle_alpha   90.00
_cell.angle_beta   90.00
_cell.angle_gamma   90.00
#
_symmetry.space_group_name_H-M   'P 1'
#
loop_
_entity.id
_entity.type
_entity.pdbx_description
1 polymer ?
#
loop_
_entity_poly.entity_id
_entity_poly.type
_entity_poly.pdbx_seq_one_letter_code
_entity_poly.pdbx_strand_id
1 'polypeptide(L)'
;MRILVTGGAGFIGSAVIRHIIENTHHHVLNVDKLTYAGNLESLQSIKKSERYQFFQTDICDQVELEKIFENFQPNVVMHLAAESHVDRSIDGPAAFIQTNIVGTYSLLEAARKYWLSLTLDAKEAFRFHHISTDEVYGDLEGTTDLFKETTPYAPSSPYSASKASSDHLVRAWHRTYGLPTIVTNCSNNYGPYHFPEKLIPLVILNALDMKPLPIYGKGDQIRDWLFVEDHARALYQVVTEGVVGETYNIGGHNEKQNIEVVKTICKILDELKPQSNGQKYE
;
A
#
# COMPACT_ATOMS: atom_id res chain seq x y z
N MET A 1 -21.64 -0.17 1.92
CA MET A 1 -20.98 -0.21 0.60
C MET A 1 -20.39 -1.60 0.34
N ARG A 2 -20.09 -1.89 -0.91
CA ARG A 2 -19.35 -3.08 -1.37
C ARG A 2 -18.01 -2.58 -1.87
N ILE A 3 -16.93 -2.95 -1.19
CA ILE A 3 -15.58 -2.44 -1.42
C ILE A 3 -14.71 -3.58 -1.97
N LEU A 4 -14.18 -3.41 -3.18
CA LEU A 4 -13.20 -4.31 -3.77
C LEU A 4 -11.81 -3.80 -3.38
N VAL A 5 -11.01 -4.63 -2.71
CA VAL A 5 -9.64 -4.33 -2.32
C VAL A 5 -8.70 -5.25 -3.07
N THR A 6 -7.82 -4.72 -3.90
CA THR A 6 -6.76 -5.50 -4.52
C THR A 6 -5.49 -5.43 -3.68
N GLY A 7 -4.73 -6.52 -3.61
CA GLY A 7 -3.54 -6.58 -2.73
C GLY A 7 -3.88 -6.69 -1.24
N GLY A 8 -5.07 -7.19 -0.93
CA GLY A 8 -5.57 -7.23 0.45
C GLY A 8 -4.95 -8.30 1.33
N ALA A 9 -4.16 -9.23 0.80
CA ALA A 9 -3.34 -10.15 1.58
C ALA A 9 -1.96 -9.57 1.91
N GLY A 10 -1.61 -8.41 1.37
CA GLY A 10 -0.39 -7.67 1.69
C GLY A 10 -0.48 -6.92 3.02
N PHE A 11 0.62 -6.29 3.42
CA PHE A 11 0.76 -5.59 4.69
C PHE A 11 -0.30 -4.48 4.88
N ILE A 12 -0.28 -3.44 4.03
CA ILE A 12 -1.22 -2.31 4.13
C ILE A 12 -2.65 -2.76 3.78
N GLY A 13 -2.81 -3.58 2.74
CA GLY A 13 -4.12 -4.07 2.30
C GLY A 13 -4.86 -4.86 3.39
N SER A 14 -4.15 -5.68 4.16
CA SER A 14 -4.75 -6.42 5.28
C SER A 14 -5.19 -5.50 6.43
N ALA A 15 -4.43 -4.44 6.72
CA ALA A 15 -4.81 -3.43 7.71
C ALA A 15 -6.08 -2.68 7.27
N VAL A 16 -6.16 -2.29 6.00
CA VAL A 16 -7.37 -1.66 5.42
C VAL A 16 -8.59 -2.57 5.55
N ILE A 17 -8.46 -3.85 5.19
CA ILE A 17 -9.57 -4.81 5.28
C ILE A 17 -10.00 -5.02 6.73
N ARG A 18 -9.07 -5.21 7.67
CA ARG A 18 -9.40 -5.32 9.11
C ARG A 18 -10.13 -4.07 9.58
N HIS A 19 -9.59 -2.88 9.28
CA HIS A 19 -10.22 -1.62 9.66
C HIS A 19 -11.67 -1.52 9.16
N ILE A 20 -11.93 -1.83 7.89
CA ILE A 20 -13.26 -1.77 7.30
C ILE A 20 -14.22 -2.77 7.96
N ILE A 21 -13.81 -4.02 8.11
CA ILE A 21 -14.67 -5.08 8.67
C ILE A 21 -14.97 -4.85 10.15
N GLU A 22 -13.98 -4.38 10.92
CA GLU A 22 -14.13 -4.19 12.37
C GLU A 22 -14.89 -2.90 12.73
N ASN A 23 -14.75 -1.84 11.93
CA ASN A 23 -15.27 -0.52 12.29
C ASN A 23 -16.47 -0.06 11.44
N THR A 24 -16.90 -0.84 10.45
CA THR A 24 -18.01 -0.48 9.57
C THR A 24 -18.96 -1.66 9.32
N HIS A 25 -20.05 -1.41 8.60
CA HIS A 25 -20.98 -2.45 8.12
C HIS A 25 -20.78 -2.79 6.63
N HIS A 26 -19.63 -2.45 6.04
CA HIS A 26 -19.38 -2.66 4.62
C HIS A 26 -18.98 -4.10 4.32
N HIS A 27 -19.23 -4.52 3.08
CA HIS A 27 -18.75 -5.79 2.54
C HIS A 27 -17.46 -5.58 1.78
N VAL A 28 -16.50 -6.48 1.96
CA VAL A 28 -15.19 -6.45 1.31
C VAL A 28 -14.97 -7.71 0.48
N LEU A 29 -14.60 -7.53 -0.77
CA LEU A 29 -13.99 -8.56 -1.59
C LEU A 29 -12.49 -8.27 -1.69
N ASN A 30 -11.69 -9.16 -1.12
CA ASN A 30 -10.23 -9.14 -1.25
C ASN A 30 -9.81 -9.89 -2.51
N VAL A 31 -9.14 -9.22 -3.42
CA VAL A 31 -8.57 -9.78 -4.64
C VAL A 31 -7.05 -9.74 -4.53
N ASP A 32 -6.41 -10.90 -4.45
CA ASP A 32 -4.96 -10.99 -4.31
C ASP A 32 -4.42 -12.22 -5.07
N LYS A 33 -3.25 -12.08 -5.66
CA LYS A 33 -2.57 -13.15 -6.38
C LYS A 33 -1.86 -14.13 -5.45
N LEU A 34 -1.63 -13.75 -4.19
CA LEU A 34 -0.82 -14.46 -3.19
C LEU A 34 0.61 -14.71 -3.69
N THR A 35 1.33 -13.63 -3.97
CA THR A 35 2.78 -13.67 -4.21
C THR A 35 3.53 -13.89 -2.88
N TYR A 36 4.84 -13.81 -2.91
CA TYR A 36 5.70 -14.01 -1.74
C TYR A 36 5.34 -13.11 -0.52
N ALA A 37 4.78 -11.92 -0.76
CA ALA A 37 4.40 -10.97 0.29
C ALA A 37 2.93 -11.08 0.72
N GLY A 38 2.13 -11.88 0.03
CA GLY A 38 0.72 -12.12 0.37
C GLY A 38 0.56 -13.17 1.47
N ASN A 39 -0.07 -12.79 2.60
CA ASN A 39 -0.29 -13.69 3.72
C ASN A 39 -1.70 -13.54 4.30
N LEU A 40 -2.55 -14.55 4.14
CA LEU A 40 -3.92 -14.55 4.65
C LEU A 40 -4.00 -14.68 6.19
N GLU A 41 -2.91 -15.06 6.88
CA GLU A 41 -2.85 -15.10 8.34
C GLU A 41 -3.03 -13.69 8.95
N SER A 42 -2.65 -12.63 8.22
CA SER A 42 -2.88 -11.24 8.63
C SER A 42 -4.37 -10.86 8.71
N LEU A 43 -5.26 -11.69 8.18
CA LEU A 43 -6.71 -11.51 8.15
C LEU A 43 -7.48 -12.50 9.05
N GLN A 44 -6.80 -13.24 9.92
CA GLN A 44 -7.42 -14.26 10.79
C GLN A 44 -8.53 -13.68 11.68
N SER A 45 -8.37 -12.45 12.20
CA SER A 45 -9.38 -11.80 13.06
C SER A 45 -10.73 -11.62 12.38
N ILE A 46 -10.72 -11.44 11.05
CA ILE A 46 -11.94 -11.14 10.27
C ILE A 46 -12.37 -12.26 9.32
N LYS A 47 -11.60 -13.34 9.23
CA LYS A 47 -11.80 -14.44 8.25
C LYS A 47 -13.20 -15.07 8.31
N LYS A 48 -13.83 -15.09 9.48
CA LYS A 48 -15.17 -15.68 9.70
C LYS A 48 -16.32 -14.70 9.48
N SER A 49 -16.02 -13.44 9.14
CA SER A 49 -17.06 -12.46 8.87
C SER A 49 -17.79 -12.77 7.56
N GLU A 50 -19.12 -12.82 7.59
CA GLU A 50 -19.94 -12.99 6.38
C GLU A 50 -19.81 -11.80 5.39
N ARG A 51 -19.23 -10.69 5.85
CA ARG A 51 -18.97 -9.49 5.05
C ARG A 51 -17.61 -9.51 4.36
N TYR A 52 -16.76 -10.53 4.62
CA TYR A 52 -15.45 -10.70 4.00
C TYR A 52 -15.47 -11.86 3.01
N GLN A 53 -14.97 -11.62 1.81
CA GLN A 53 -14.75 -12.63 0.78
C GLN A 53 -13.33 -12.51 0.23
N PHE A 54 -12.77 -13.63 -0.17
CA PHE A 54 -11.45 -13.69 -0.82
C PHE A 54 -11.55 -14.35 -2.18
N PHE A 55 -10.90 -13.74 -3.17
CA PHE A 55 -10.76 -14.29 -4.51
C PHE A 55 -9.31 -14.21 -4.96
N GLN A 56 -8.71 -15.39 -5.27
CA GLN A 56 -7.32 -15.44 -5.71
C GLN A 56 -7.25 -15.24 -7.23
N THR A 57 -6.72 -14.08 -7.66
CA THR A 57 -6.45 -13.82 -9.07
C THR A 57 -5.38 -12.75 -9.25
N ASP A 58 -4.76 -12.74 -10.43
CA ASP A 58 -3.82 -11.69 -10.87
C ASP A 58 -4.62 -10.50 -11.41
N ILE A 59 -4.26 -9.27 -11.00
CA ILE A 59 -4.86 -8.05 -11.56
C ILE A 59 -4.54 -7.83 -13.06
N CYS A 60 -3.61 -8.60 -13.62
CA CYS A 60 -3.36 -8.63 -15.06
C CYS A 60 -4.38 -9.48 -15.83
N ASP A 61 -5.18 -10.32 -15.16
CA ASP A 61 -6.23 -11.12 -15.79
C ASP A 61 -7.50 -10.29 -15.95
N GLN A 62 -7.58 -9.57 -17.04
CA GLN A 62 -8.72 -8.69 -17.35
C GLN A 62 -10.04 -9.46 -17.43
N VAL A 63 -10.04 -10.68 -17.93
CA VAL A 63 -11.27 -11.48 -18.08
C VAL A 63 -11.84 -11.86 -16.71
N GLU A 64 -10.98 -12.29 -15.79
CA GLU A 64 -11.41 -12.59 -14.42
C GLU A 64 -11.83 -11.33 -13.65
N LEU A 65 -11.13 -10.21 -13.85
CA LEU A 65 -11.53 -8.93 -13.25
C LEU A 65 -12.94 -8.50 -13.71
N GLU A 66 -13.25 -8.59 -14.99
CA GLU A 66 -14.58 -8.26 -15.51
C GLU A 66 -15.67 -9.10 -14.84
N LYS A 67 -15.48 -10.42 -14.70
CA LYS A 67 -16.41 -11.31 -13.97
C LYS A 67 -16.55 -10.93 -12.51
N ILE A 68 -15.44 -10.54 -11.85
CA ILE A 68 -15.44 -10.07 -10.47
C ILE A 68 -16.32 -8.82 -10.34
N PHE A 69 -16.16 -7.84 -11.22
CA PHE A 69 -16.96 -6.62 -11.21
C PHE A 69 -18.45 -6.93 -11.44
N GLU A 70 -18.78 -7.79 -12.39
CA GLU A 70 -20.16 -8.21 -12.68
C GLU A 70 -20.82 -8.90 -11.48
N ASN A 71 -20.10 -9.81 -10.81
CA ASN A 71 -20.64 -10.60 -9.71
C ASN A 71 -20.67 -9.84 -8.39
N PHE A 72 -19.59 -9.14 -8.05
CA PHE A 72 -19.49 -8.43 -6.78
C PHE A 72 -20.13 -7.04 -6.82
N GLN A 73 -20.22 -6.38 -7.95
CA GLN A 73 -20.82 -5.05 -8.15
C GLN A 73 -20.30 -4.02 -7.13
N PRO A 74 -19.00 -3.70 -7.11
CA PRO A 74 -18.42 -2.80 -6.12
C PRO A 74 -18.92 -1.36 -6.28
N ASN A 75 -19.13 -0.68 -5.15
CA ASN A 75 -19.30 0.78 -5.12
C ASN A 75 -17.95 1.49 -5.10
N VAL A 76 -16.94 0.82 -4.54
CA VAL A 76 -15.60 1.35 -4.32
C VAL A 76 -14.57 0.31 -4.71
N VAL A 77 -13.51 0.74 -5.38
CA VAL A 77 -12.28 -0.02 -5.60
C VAL A 77 -11.16 0.65 -4.83
N MET A 78 -10.43 -0.09 -3.99
CA MET A 78 -9.19 0.33 -3.35
C MET A 78 -8.05 -0.51 -3.92
N HIS A 79 -7.19 0.11 -4.73
CA HIS A 79 -6.14 -0.58 -5.48
C HIS A 79 -4.80 -0.49 -4.76
N LEU A 80 -4.46 -1.56 -4.01
CA LEU A 80 -3.20 -1.70 -3.28
C LEU A 80 -2.28 -2.80 -3.86
N ALA A 81 -2.76 -3.61 -4.81
CA ALA A 81 -1.93 -4.63 -5.43
C ALA A 81 -0.76 -4.01 -6.20
N ALA A 82 0.46 -4.34 -5.80
CA ALA A 82 1.68 -3.86 -6.43
C ALA A 82 2.87 -4.76 -6.06
N GLU A 83 3.87 -4.83 -6.94
CA GLU A 83 5.23 -5.18 -6.55
C GLU A 83 5.86 -3.95 -5.87
N SER A 84 6.48 -4.11 -4.69
CA SER A 84 6.82 -2.97 -3.81
C SER A 84 8.23 -2.99 -3.21
N HIS A 85 9.10 -3.94 -3.57
CA HIS A 85 10.44 -4.03 -3.00
C HIS A 85 11.47 -3.40 -3.93
N VAL A 86 12.09 -2.28 -3.52
CA VAL A 86 13.02 -1.49 -4.34
C VAL A 86 14.17 -2.35 -4.88
N ASP A 87 14.89 -3.08 -4.00
CA ASP A 87 16.04 -3.90 -4.42
C ASP A 87 15.64 -4.96 -5.46
N ARG A 88 14.49 -5.64 -5.26
CA ARG A 88 13.96 -6.58 -6.26
C ARG A 88 13.62 -5.91 -7.58
N SER A 89 13.24 -4.61 -7.56
CA SER A 89 12.98 -3.88 -8.80
C SER A 89 14.24 -3.60 -9.61
N ILE A 90 15.38 -3.50 -8.93
CA ILE A 90 16.69 -3.32 -9.58
C ILE A 90 17.12 -4.63 -10.26
N ASP A 91 16.96 -5.75 -9.56
CA ASP A 91 17.34 -7.08 -10.08
C ASP A 91 16.39 -7.60 -11.16
N GLY A 92 15.09 -7.31 -11.06
CA GLY A 92 14.05 -7.83 -11.95
C GLY A 92 12.92 -6.84 -12.25
N PRO A 93 13.16 -5.75 -12.99
CA PRO A 93 12.17 -4.68 -13.20
C PRO A 93 10.94 -5.12 -13.99
N ALA A 94 11.01 -6.19 -14.77
CA ALA A 94 9.89 -6.65 -15.60
C ALA A 94 8.63 -6.98 -14.80
N ALA A 95 8.78 -7.60 -13.61
CA ALA A 95 7.64 -7.91 -12.74
C ALA A 95 6.92 -6.64 -12.26
N PHE A 96 7.66 -5.57 -12.00
CA PHE A 96 7.13 -4.26 -11.59
C PHE A 96 6.36 -3.57 -12.73
N ILE A 97 6.89 -3.62 -13.95
CA ILE A 97 6.19 -3.12 -15.13
C ILE A 97 4.89 -3.91 -15.34
N GLN A 98 4.96 -5.23 -15.30
CA GLN A 98 3.82 -6.10 -15.52
C GLN A 98 2.74 -5.87 -14.45
N THR A 99 3.09 -5.89 -13.18
CA THR A 99 2.10 -5.76 -12.10
C THR A 99 1.63 -4.31 -11.93
N ASN A 100 2.58 -3.36 -11.80
CA ASN A 100 2.22 -1.99 -11.40
C ASN A 100 1.66 -1.17 -12.57
N ILE A 101 2.09 -1.43 -13.80
CA ILE A 101 1.62 -0.67 -14.98
C ILE A 101 0.53 -1.46 -15.71
N VAL A 102 0.84 -2.67 -16.20
CA VAL A 102 -0.12 -3.45 -16.99
C VAL A 102 -1.28 -3.93 -16.12
N GLY A 103 -1.03 -4.37 -14.87
CA GLY A 103 -2.08 -4.76 -13.93
C GLY A 103 -3.00 -3.59 -13.57
N THR A 104 -2.43 -2.39 -13.31
CA THR A 104 -3.24 -1.18 -13.07
C THR A 104 -4.08 -0.82 -14.29
N TYR A 105 -3.52 -0.91 -15.51
CA TYR A 105 -4.25 -0.71 -16.75
C TYR A 105 -5.44 -1.69 -16.85
N SER A 106 -5.21 -2.98 -16.64
CA SER A 106 -6.26 -4.00 -16.75
C SER A 106 -7.38 -3.76 -15.74
N LEU A 107 -7.02 -3.39 -14.50
CA LEU A 107 -8.01 -3.07 -13.47
C LEU A 107 -8.81 -1.80 -13.79
N LEU A 108 -8.14 -0.76 -14.33
CA LEU A 108 -8.80 0.48 -14.77
C LEU A 108 -9.80 0.22 -15.91
N GLU A 109 -9.46 -0.63 -16.89
CA GLU A 109 -10.37 -0.98 -17.98
C GLU A 109 -11.57 -1.80 -17.50
N ALA A 110 -11.36 -2.78 -16.62
CA ALA A 110 -12.46 -3.52 -16.01
C ALA A 110 -13.38 -2.60 -15.18
N ALA A 111 -12.80 -1.71 -14.37
CA ALA A 111 -13.55 -0.72 -13.60
C ALA A 111 -14.33 0.25 -14.50
N ARG A 112 -13.69 0.76 -15.56
CA ARG A 112 -14.34 1.67 -16.53
C ARG A 112 -15.50 1.01 -17.27
N LYS A 113 -15.33 -0.21 -17.75
CA LYS A 113 -16.38 -0.99 -18.41
C LYS A 113 -17.58 -1.19 -17.49
N TYR A 114 -17.33 -1.59 -16.24
CA TYR A 114 -18.35 -1.75 -15.21
C TYR A 114 -19.03 -0.41 -14.90
N TRP A 115 -18.27 0.64 -14.63
CA TRP A 115 -18.78 1.98 -14.30
C TRP A 115 -19.69 2.52 -15.41
N LEU A 116 -19.35 2.31 -16.68
CA LEU A 116 -20.18 2.73 -17.82
C LEU A 116 -21.56 2.04 -17.84
N SER A 117 -21.69 0.85 -17.29
CA SER A 117 -22.96 0.11 -17.19
C SER A 117 -23.87 0.54 -16.03
N LEU A 118 -23.36 1.35 -15.10
CA LEU A 118 -24.10 1.80 -13.92
C LEU A 118 -25.16 2.87 -14.27
N THR A 119 -26.15 3.00 -13.39
CA THR A 119 -27.10 4.15 -13.40
C THR A 119 -26.35 5.45 -13.07
N LEU A 120 -26.94 6.60 -13.37
CA LEU A 120 -26.32 7.90 -13.11
C LEU A 120 -25.92 8.08 -11.64
N ASP A 121 -26.83 7.83 -10.71
CA ASP A 121 -26.57 7.96 -9.28
C ASP A 121 -25.45 7.02 -8.80
N ALA A 122 -25.41 5.78 -9.33
CA ALA A 122 -24.38 4.82 -8.99
C ALA A 122 -23.00 5.21 -9.60
N LYS A 123 -22.99 5.86 -10.77
CA LYS A 123 -21.76 6.41 -11.38
C LYS A 123 -21.18 7.54 -10.54
N GLU A 124 -22.01 8.44 -10.05
CA GLU A 124 -21.60 9.58 -9.20
C GLU A 124 -21.07 9.09 -7.85
N ALA A 125 -21.67 8.03 -7.31
CA ALA A 125 -21.25 7.43 -6.03
C ALA A 125 -20.00 6.53 -6.16
N PHE A 126 -19.66 6.04 -7.35
CA PHE A 126 -18.52 5.13 -7.56
C PHE A 126 -17.19 5.83 -7.27
N ARG A 127 -16.23 5.11 -6.70
CA ARG A 127 -14.86 5.60 -6.44
C ARG A 127 -13.83 4.54 -6.82
N PHE A 128 -12.79 4.98 -7.51
CA PHE A 128 -11.57 4.20 -7.76
C PHE A 128 -10.41 4.88 -7.03
N HIS A 129 -9.98 4.33 -5.91
CA HIS A 129 -8.90 4.85 -5.11
C HIS A 129 -7.61 4.06 -5.38
N HIS A 130 -6.61 4.73 -5.93
CA HIS A 130 -5.29 4.18 -6.19
C HIS A 130 -4.32 4.57 -5.08
N ILE A 131 -3.72 3.56 -4.44
CA ILE A 131 -2.76 3.76 -3.36
C ILE A 131 -1.34 3.68 -3.93
N SER A 132 -0.61 4.77 -3.82
CA SER A 132 0.75 4.95 -4.31
C SER A 132 1.73 5.24 -3.17
N THR A 133 2.86 5.82 -3.45
CA THR A 133 3.98 6.07 -2.54
C THR A 133 4.56 7.46 -2.76
N ASP A 134 5.15 8.05 -1.72
CA ASP A 134 5.92 9.29 -1.80
C ASP A 134 7.22 9.14 -2.62
N GLU A 135 7.71 7.92 -2.82
CA GLU A 135 8.88 7.65 -3.66
C GLU A 135 8.73 8.11 -5.13
N VAL A 136 7.50 8.38 -5.57
CA VAL A 136 7.26 8.96 -6.91
C VAL A 136 7.79 10.39 -7.03
N TYR A 137 7.95 11.11 -5.91
CA TYR A 137 8.49 12.47 -5.88
C TYR A 137 10.02 12.52 -5.96
N GLY A 138 10.70 11.39 -5.71
CA GLY A 138 12.16 11.32 -5.66
C GLY A 138 12.71 11.56 -4.25
N ASP A 139 13.68 12.44 -4.11
CA ASP A 139 14.29 12.79 -2.84
C ASP A 139 14.29 14.32 -2.60
N LEU A 140 14.53 14.71 -1.35
CA LEU A 140 14.61 16.11 -0.90
C LEU A 140 16.04 16.46 -0.45
N GLU A 141 17.04 15.81 -1.04
CA GLU A 141 18.44 15.94 -0.64
C GLU A 141 18.88 17.42 -0.63
N GLY A 142 19.45 17.85 0.49
CA GLY A 142 19.93 19.23 0.66
C GLY A 142 18.86 20.26 0.95
N THR A 143 17.60 19.87 1.19
CA THR A 143 16.50 20.76 1.55
C THR A 143 15.89 20.41 2.92
N THR A 144 15.11 21.32 3.49
CA THR A 144 14.25 21.10 4.65
C THR A 144 12.76 21.06 4.27
N ASP A 145 12.47 20.97 2.97
CA ASP A 145 11.10 20.94 2.46
C ASP A 145 10.41 19.60 2.73
N LEU A 146 9.10 19.60 2.60
CA LEU A 146 8.27 18.39 2.62
C LEU A 146 7.65 18.18 1.24
N PHE A 147 7.40 16.95 0.87
CA PHE A 147 6.62 16.64 -0.33
C PHE A 147 5.20 17.19 -0.22
N LYS A 148 4.75 17.81 -1.29
CA LYS A 148 3.37 18.30 -1.47
C LYS A 148 2.75 17.60 -2.67
N GLU A 149 1.43 17.60 -2.75
CA GLU A 149 0.70 17.02 -3.88
C GLU A 149 1.04 17.72 -5.22
N THR A 150 1.59 18.95 -5.15
CA THR A 150 2.08 19.73 -6.31
C THR A 150 3.55 19.48 -6.61
N THR A 151 4.29 18.73 -5.80
CA THR A 151 5.70 18.40 -6.06
C THR A 151 5.81 17.60 -7.36
N PRO A 152 6.67 18.00 -8.30
CA PRO A 152 6.89 17.23 -9.53
C PRO A 152 7.40 15.82 -9.25
N TYR A 153 6.93 14.84 -10.03
CA TYR A 153 7.43 13.48 -9.95
C TYR A 153 8.85 13.36 -10.49
N ALA A 154 9.74 12.76 -9.73
CA ALA A 154 11.14 12.51 -10.08
C ALA A 154 11.61 11.13 -9.57
N PRO A 155 10.94 10.02 -9.97
CA PRO A 155 11.23 8.70 -9.43
C PRO A 155 12.66 8.24 -9.76
N SER A 156 13.37 7.65 -8.79
CA SER A 156 14.77 7.27 -8.88
C SER A 156 15.02 5.76 -8.98
N SER A 157 13.98 4.92 -8.88
CA SER A 157 14.09 3.46 -8.97
C SER A 157 13.08 2.87 -9.97
N PRO A 158 13.31 1.63 -10.49
CA PRO A 158 12.30 0.97 -11.32
C PRO A 158 10.95 0.80 -10.61
N TYR A 159 10.95 0.56 -9.29
CA TYR A 159 9.74 0.54 -8.48
C TYR A 159 9.02 1.89 -8.51
N SER A 160 9.68 2.96 -8.08
CA SER A 160 9.06 4.28 -8.01
C SER A 160 8.63 4.79 -9.40
N ALA A 161 9.41 4.48 -10.46
CA ALA A 161 9.02 4.78 -11.83
C ALA A 161 7.76 4.03 -12.27
N SER A 162 7.62 2.75 -11.89
CA SER A 162 6.42 1.97 -12.18
C SER A 162 5.19 2.50 -11.44
N LYS A 163 5.36 2.95 -10.19
CA LYS A 163 4.28 3.59 -9.40
C LYS A 163 3.89 4.96 -9.97
N ALA A 164 4.86 5.80 -10.33
CA ALA A 164 4.61 7.07 -11.02
C ALA A 164 3.84 6.86 -12.33
N SER A 165 4.20 5.82 -13.09
CA SER A 165 3.49 5.45 -14.33
C SER A 165 2.04 5.06 -14.05
N SER A 166 1.76 4.25 -13.02
CA SER A 166 0.40 3.88 -12.64
C SER A 166 -0.42 5.07 -12.16
N ASP A 167 0.18 6.00 -11.40
CA ASP A 167 -0.48 7.24 -10.99
C ASP A 167 -0.90 8.09 -12.21
N HIS A 168 -0.03 8.18 -13.21
CA HIS A 168 -0.35 8.89 -14.46
C HIS A 168 -1.47 8.19 -15.24
N LEU A 169 -1.51 6.85 -15.30
CA LEU A 169 -2.63 6.12 -15.90
C LEU A 169 -3.95 6.44 -15.18
N VAL A 170 -3.97 6.37 -13.85
CA VAL A 170 -5.18 6.66 -13.06
C VAL A 170 -5.71 8.07 -13.32
N ARG A 171 -4.81 9.07 -13.31
CA ARG A 171 -5.17 10.47 -13.64
C ARG A 171 -5.65 10.62 -15.08
N ALA A 172 -5.04 9.89 -16.04
CA ALA A 172 -5.46 9.90 -17.44
C ALA A 172 -6.86 9.30 -17.62
N TRP A 173 -7.21 8.22 -16.92
CA TRP A 173 -8.54 7.64 -16.95
C TRP A 173 -9.60 8.58 -16.40
N HIS A 174 -9.27 9.30 -15.33
CA HIS A 174 -10.14 10.37 -14.84
C HIS A 174 -10.36 11.46 -15.88
N ARG A 175 -9.29 12.06 -16.39
CA ARG A 175 -9.37 13.22 -17.30
C ARG A 175 -9.95 12.90 -18.66
N THR A 176 -9.68 11.69 -19.18
CA THR A 176 -10.09 11.29 -20.53
C THR A 176 -11.48 10.68 -20.55
N TYR A 177 -11.79 9.83 -19.59
CA TYR A 177 -13.01 9.03 -19.57
C TYR A 177 -14.00 9.43 -18.49
N GLY A 178 -13.62 10.31 -17.56
CA GLY A 178 -14.46 10.74 -16.45
C GLY A 178 -14.59 9.71 -15.31
N LEU A 179 -13.76 8.64 -15.30
CA LEU A 179 -13.78 7.67 -14.22
C LEU A 179 -13.48 8.36 -12.88
N PRO A 180 -14.33 8.18 -11.84
CA PRO A 180 -14.14 8.87 -10.56
C PRO A 180 -12.95 8.29 -9.78
N THR A 181 -11.77 8.81 -9.99
CA THR A 181 -10.53 8.34 -9.36
C THR A 181 -10.04 9.26 -8.26
N ILE A 182 -9.33 8.70 -7.29
CA ILE A 182 -8.56 9.40 -6.26
C ILE A 182 -7.19 8.72 -6.16
N VAL A 183 -6.13 9.49 -5.91
CA VAL A 183 -4.77 8.97 -5.71
C VAL A 183 -4.29 9.34 -4.32
N THR A 184 -3.62 8.42 -3.62
CA THR A 184 -2.90 8.73 -2.38
C THR A 184 -1.45 8.31 -2.48
N ASN A 185 -0.55 9.15 -1.98
CA ASN A 185 0.88 8.88 -1.88
C ASN A 185 1.25 8.80 -0.40
N CYS A 186 1.67 7.62 0.07
CA CYS A 186 1.99 7.43 1.47
C CYS A 186 3.50 7.39 1.72
N SER A 187 3.89 7.80 2.92
CA SER A 187 5.24 7.60 3.45
C SER A 187 5.51 6.16 3.90
N ASN A 188 6.68 5.88 4.47
CA ASN A 188 7.07 4.54 4.88
C ASN A 188 6.17 4.00 6.00
N ASN A 189 5.53 2.88 5.76
CA ASN A 189 4.65 2.24 6.73
C ASN A 189 5.39 1.28 7.66
N TYR A 190 4.94 1.18 8.92
CA TYR A 190 5.37 0.18 9.89
C TYR A 190 4.20 -0.32 10.73
N GLY A 191 4.35 -1.49 11.35
CA GLY A 191 3.33 -2.03 12.26
C GLY A 191 3.13 -3.55 12.14
N PRO A 192 2.05 -4.08 12.75
CA PRO A 192 1.74 -5.51 12.73
C PRO A 192 1.63 -6.08 11.31
N TYR A 193 2.14 -7.30 11.12
CA TYR A 193 2.16 -8.03 9.85
C TYR A 193 3.05 -7.42 8.74
N HIS A 194 3.97 -6.50 9.10
CA HIS A 194 4.96 -5.99 8.15
C HIS A 194 5.87 -7.13 7.68
N PHE A 195 6.10 -7.22 6.36
CA PHE A 195 6.86 -8.33 5.78
C PHE A 195 8.30 -8.36 6.29
N PRO A 196 8.86 -9.55 6.67
CA PRO A 196 10.13 -9.67 7.38
C PRO A 196 11.39 -9.14 6.66
N GLU A 197 11.35 -8.92 5.35
CA GLU A 197 12.48 -8.36 4.60
C GLU A 197 12.63 -6.82 4.74
N LYS A 198 11.63 -6.15 5.31
CA LYS A 198 11.66 -4.69 5.52
C LYS A 198 12.43 -4.32 6.79
N LEU A 199 12.98 -3.10 6.82
CA LEU A 199 13.94 -2.64 7.85
C LEU A 199 13.49 -3.00 9.29
N ILE A 200 12.31 -2.55 9.73
CA ILE A 200 11.90 -2.70 11.12
C ILE A 200 11.75 -4.18 11.53
N PRO A 201 10.94 -5.02 10.84
CA PRO A 201 10.83 -6.42 11.23
C PRO A 201 12.15 -7.20 11.05
N LEU A 202 12.95 -6.89 10.04
CA LEU A 202 14.26 -7.52 9.84
C LEU A 202 15.22 -7.24 10.99
N VAL A 203 15.30 -5.98 11.44
CA VAL A 203 16.13 -5.59 12.59
C VAL A 203 15.64 -6.29 13.86
N ILE A 204 14.34 -6.33 14.12
CA ILE A 204 13.77 -7.03 15.28
C ILE A 204 14.18 -8.51 15.28
N LEU A 205 13.95 -9.20 14.15
CA LEU A 205 14.26 -10.63 14.05
C LEU A 205 15.76 -10.90 14.19
N ASN A 206 16.61 -10.13 13.51
CA ASN A 206 18.05 -10.29 13.62
C ASN A 206 18.57 -9.99 15.03
N ALA A 207 18.07 -8.95 15.68
CA ALA A 207 18.44 -8.64 17.07
C ALA A 207 18.07 -9.80 18.00
N LEU A 208 16.85 -10.33 17.91
CA LEU A 208 16.40 -11.47 18.71
C LEU A 208 17.24 -12.73 18.47
N ASP A 209 17.71 -12.93 17.24
CA ASP A 209 18.57 -14.07 16.85
C ASP A 209 20.07 -13.80 17.08
N MET A 210 20.44 -12.64 17.64
CA MET A 210 21.84 -12.23 17.83
C MET A 210 22.64 -12.17 16.53
N LYS A 211 21.99 -11.85 15.42
CA LYS A 211 22.61 -11.68 14.10
C LYS A 211 23.01 -10.23 13.87
N PRO A 212 23.98 -9.95 12.98
CA PRO A 212 24.29 -8.59 12.59
C PRO A 212 23.08 -7.83 12.07
N LEU A 213 22.95 -6.55 12.48
CA LEU A 213 21.86 -5.68 12.04
C LEU A 213 22.26 -5.00 10.72
N PRO A 214 21.48 -5.19 9.63
CA PRO A 214 21.79 -4.59 8.35
C PRO A 214 21.47 -3.10 8.36
N ILE A 215 22.50 -2.28 8.11
CA ILE A 215 22.38 -0.83 7.94
C ILE A 215 23.02 -0.45 6.63
N TYR A 216 22.23 0.14 5.70
CA TYR A 216 22.76 0.63 4.44
C TYR A 216 23.59 1.92 4.66
N GLY A 217 24.82 1.91 4.15
CA GLY A 217 25.74 3.05 4.27
C GLY A 217 26.01 3.42 5.73
N LYS A 218 25.77 4.71 6.09
CA LYS A 218 25.91 5.22 7.45
C LYS A 218 24.61 5.20 8.25
N GLY A 219 23.50 4.81 7.61
CA GLY A 219 22.16 4.83 8.20
C GLY A 219 21.57 6.24 8.36
N ASP A 220 22.10 7.22 7.62
CA ASP A 220 21.72 8.62 7.67
C ASP A 220 20.51 8.98 6.77
N GLN A 221 20.02 8.02 5.99
CA GLN A 221 18.80 8.20 5.19
C GLN A 221 17.62 8.50 6.11
N ILE A 222 16.94 9.60 5.83
CA ILE A 222 15.74 10.02 6.57
C ILE A 222 14.50 9.43 5.90
N ARG A 223 13.58 8.91 6.73
CA ARG A 223 12.27 8.43 6.29
C ARG A 223 11.21 8.94 7.26
N ASP A 224 10.06 9.33 6.72
CA ASP A 224 8.86 9.54 7.52
C ASP A 224 8.18 8.20 7.79
N TRP A 225 7.86 7.91 9.04
CA TRP A 225 7.31 6.63 9.49
C TRP A 225 5.85 6.76 9.91
N LEU A 226 4.97 6.11 9.15
CA LEU A 226 3.52 6.10 9.32
C LEU A 226 3.05 4.75 9.89
N PHE A 227 2.33 4.77 11.01
CA PHE A 227 1.76 3.55 11.58
C PHE A 227 0.65 3.00 10.68
N VAL A 228 0.68 1.71 10.37
CA VAL A 228 -0.17 1.10 9.33
C VAL A 228 -1.66 1.18 9.61
N GLU A 229 -2.07 1.13 10.89
CA GLU A 229 -3.49 1.26 11.27
C GLU A 229 -3.98 2.71 11.11
N ASP A 230 -3.11 3.71 11.35
CA ASP A 230 -3.43 5.12 11.07
C ASP A 230 -3.54 5.35 9.56
N HIS A 231 -2.65 4.73 8.78
CA HIS A 231 -2.73 4.76 7.33
C HIS A 231 -4.04 4.12 6.82
N ALA A 232 -4.41 2.94 7.34
CA ALA A 232 -5.65 2.27 6.96
C ALA A 232 -6.89 3.15 7.22
N ARG A 233 -6.91 3.84 8.37
CA ARG A 233 -7.97 4.81 8.72
C ARG A 233 -7.98 5.99 7.77
N ALA A 234 -6.82 6.57 7.45
CA ALA A 234 -6.71 7.69 6.51
C ALA A 234 -7.15 7.29 5.09
N LEU A 235 -6.76 6.10 4.61
CA LEU A 235 -7.20 5.59 3.31
C LEU A 235 -8.72 5.42 3.24
N TYR A 236 -9.33 4.91 4.32
CA TYR A 236 -10.77 4.79 4.41
C TYR A 236 -11.45 6.16 4.41
N GLN A 237 -10.93 7.14 5.15
CA GLN A 237 -11.44 8.51 5.15
C GLN A 237 -11.33 9.15 3.75
N VAL A 238 -10.18 9.02 3.09
CA VAL A 238 -9.98 9.58 1.74
C VAL A 238 -10.96 8.97 0.73
N VAL A 239 -11.19 7.66 0.77
CA VAL A 239 -12.11 7.04 -0.21
C VAL A 239 -13.58 7.39 0.04
N THR A 240 -13.95 7.74 1.27
CA THR A 240 -15.33 8.11 1.63
C THR A 240 -15.60 9.61 1.54
N GLU A 241 -14.63 10.46 1.81
CA GLU A 241 -14.79 11.91 1.95
C GLU A 241 -13.93 12.71 0.97
N GLY A 242 -12.94 12.09 0.32
CA GLY A 242 -12.02 12.74 -0.59
C GLY A 242 -12.69 13.23 -1.88
N VAL A 243 -12.15 14.29 -2.45
CA VAL A 243 -12.59 14.90 -3.69
C VAL A 243 -12.10 14.07 -4.89
N VAL A 244 -13.02 13.72 -5.78
CA VAL A 244 -12.71 12.99 -7.01
C VAL A 244 -11.76 13.80 -7.90
N GLY A 245 -10.75 13.13 -8.43
CA GLY A 245 -9.72 13.74 -9.28
C GLY A 245 -8.51 14.26 -8.53
N GLU A 246 -8.58 14.37 -7.19
CA GLU A 246 -7.51 14.90 -6.36
C GLU A 246 -6.49 13.83 -5.94
N THR A 247 -5.34 14.32 -5.51
CA THR A 247 -4.25 13.54 -4.90
C THR A 247 -4.07 13.98 -3.45
N TYR A 248 -3.78 13.03 -2.55
CA TYR A 248 -3.53 13.30 -1.14
C TYR A 248 -2.25 12.63 -0.68
N ASN A 249 -1.38 13.38 -0.02
CA ASN A 249 -0.23 12.82 0.67
C ASN A 249 -0.64 12.38 2.09
N ILE A 250 -0.22 11.17 2.48
CA ILE A 250 -0.49 10.62 3.82
C ILE A 250 0.85 10.30 4.46
N GLY A 251 1.24 11.10 5.43
CA GLY A 251 2.51 10.98 6.18
C GLY A 251 2.29 10.89 7.68
N GLY A 252 3.34 10.47 8.39
CA GLY A 252 3.34 10.32 9.84
C GLY A 252 3.81 11.56 10.60
N HIS A 253 4.44 12.53 9.92
CA HIS A 253 5.22 13.62 10.55
C HIS A 253 6.20 13.10 11.60
N ASN A 254 6.86 11.99 11.28
CA ASN A 254 7.77 11.28 12.18
C ASN A 254 9.06 10.89 11.43
N GLU A 255 9.74 11.91 10.91
CA GLU A 255 10.99 11.77 10.19
C GLU A 255 12.10 11.28 11.13
N LYS A 256 12.74 10.17 10.76
CA LYS A 256 13.85 9.56 11.50
C LYS A 256 14.94 9.08 10.56
N GLN A 257 16.18 9.18 10.99
CA GLN A 257 17.26 8.48 10.34
C GLN A 257 17.14 6.96 10.59
N ASN A 258 17.51 6.15 9.61
CA ASN A 258 17.47 4.69 9.75
C ASN A 258 18.24 4.19 10.97
N ILE A 259 19.41 4.80 11.27
CA ILE A 259 20.21 4.46 12.45
C ILE A 259 19.48 4.76 13.76
N GLU A 260 18.68 5.83 13.83
CA GLU A 260 17.89 6.16 15.02
C GLU A 260 16.77 5.12 15.24
N VAL A 261 16.13 4.67 14.16
CA VAL A 261 15.12 3.60 14.20
C VAL A 261 15.73 2.31 14.73
N VAL A 262 16.90 1.90 14.20
CA VAL A 262 17.60 0.68 14.66
C VAL A 262 17.96 0.77 16.14
N LYS A 263 18.56 1.87 16.60
CA LYS A 263 18.88 2.07 18.02
C LYS A 263 17.65 2.07 18.91
N THR A 264 16.56 2.66 18.45
CA THR A 264 15.28 2.65 19.19
C THR A 264 14.73 1.23 19.35
N ILE A 265 14.81 0.41 18.30
CA ILE A 265 14.40 -1.00 18.36
C ILE A 265 15.24 -1.77 19.38
N CYS A 266 16.57 -1.63 19.33
CA CYS A 266 17.48 -2.28 20.29
C CYS A 266 17.16 -1.88 21.74
N LYS A 267 16.98 -0.60 22.00
CA LYS A 267 16.58 -0.10 23.32
C LYS A 267 15.25 -0.70 23.80
N ILE A 268 14.25 -0.76 22.95
CA ILE A 268 12.94 -1.36 23.28
C ILE A 268 13.10 -2.85 23.58
N LEU A 269 13.92 -3.58 22.82
CA LEU A 269 14.19 -4.99 23.05
C LEU A 269 14.92 -5.21 24.36
N ASP A 270 15.89 -4.36 24.75
CA ASP A 270 16.55 -4.42 26.06
C ASP A 270 15.57 -4.28 27.22
N GLU A 271 14.53 -3.46 27.05
CA GLU A 271 13.48 -3.27 28.06
C GLU A 271 12.46 -4.43 28.10
N LEU A 272 11.96 -4.85 26.93
CA LEU A 272 10.87 -5.84 26.83
C LEU A 272 11.33 -7.29 26.88
N LYS A 273 12.54 -7.57 26.40
CA LYS A 273 13.12 -8.92 26.32
C LYS A 273 14.62 -8.90 26.62
N PRO A 274 15.05 -8.49 27.84
CA PRO A 274 16.45 -8.41 28.18
C PRO A 274 17.13 -9.79 28.03
N GLN A 275 18.37 -9.79 27.58
CA GLN A 275 19.14 -11.01 27.41
C GLN A 275 19.57 -11.57 28.76
N SER A 276 19.52 -12.91 28.91
CA SER A 276 19.87 -13.60 30.17
C SER A 276 21.33 -13.42 30.62
N ASN A 277 22.22 -13.10 29.67
CA ASN A 277 23.65 -12.83 29.92
C ASN A 277 23.95 -11.34 30.22
N GLY A 278 22.93 -10.46 30.27
CA GLY A 278 23.09 -9.03 30.49
C GLY A 278 23.68 -8.26 29.31
N GLN A 279 23.88 -8.90 28.17
CA GLN A 279 24.29 -8.24 26.93
C GLN A 279 23.17 -7.36 26.36
N LYS A 280 23.52 -6.24 25.72
CA LYS A 280 22.56 -5.39 24.99
C LYS A 280 22.43 -5.85 23.54
N TYR A 281 21.33 -5.43 22.91
CA TYR A 281 21.05 -5.70 21.48
C TYR A 281 21.80 -4.75 20.53
N GLU A 282 22.49 -3.72 21.06
CA GLU A 282 23.30 -2.77 20.27
C GLU A 282 24.58 -3.40 19.70
#